data_45bd999fcd0979d3b256c5d019ef75b5
#
_entry.id   45bd999fcd0979d3b256c5d019ef75b5
#
_cell.length_a   1.000
_cell.length_b   1.000
_cell.length_c   1.000
_cell.angle_alpha   90.00
_cell.angle_beta   90.00
_cell.angle_gamma   90.00
#
_symmetry.space_group_name_H-M   'P 1'
#
loop_
_entity.id
_entity.type
_entity.pdbx_description
1 polymer ?
#
loop_
_entity_poly.entity_id
_entity_poly.type
_entity_poly.pdbx_seq_one_letter_code
_entity_poly.pdbx_strand_id
1 'polypeptide(L)'
;VLVEDDAWQPIRADPRFAPMLARAKKAAWHPQTLTFDESAGSQAPCPRRQPFDAAELKELRKAYALESVIAGATSDLERVRRMCHWVHERTSHDGWNDDLPKDALGLLKVAEKGAQWRCVQFGIVVAECLNAVGIPARVVGGQARDVETLLAGAGHVFAEAWLEDAHRWVFVDAQIDLVAVDTDGTPLNSAQFRNALARTQSPFDYPRALVLCMHFFRYDDLEGGKSLMLGPNGSRMPTKFQRMPTRAPDIFTHRTADAYRAPTSTGTP
;
A
#
# COMPACT_ATOMS: atom_id res chain seq x y z
N VAL A 1 16.39 -4.24 -15.34
CA VAL A 1 15.51 -5.01 -14.44
C VAL A 1 14.57 -5.91 -15.21
N LEU A 2 13.70 -5.42 -16.07
CA LEU A 2 12.81 -6.28 -16.89
C LEU A 2 13.54 -7.21 -17.88
N VAL A 3 14.80 -6.95 -18.21
CA VAL A 3 15.56 -7.67 -19.24
C VAL A 3 16.30 -8.89 -18.72
N GLU A 4 16.52 -8.94 -17.42
CA GLU A 4 17.24 -10.03 -16.73
C GLU A 4 16.28 -11.09 -16.18
N ASP A 5 14.97 -10.83 -16.22
CA ASP A 5 13.94 -11.76 -15.78
C ASP A 5 13.87 -12.96 -16.73
N ASP A 6 13.89 -14.15 -16.18
CA ASP A 6 13.82 -15.43 -16.92
C ASP A 6 12.56 -15.57 -17.75
N ALA A 7 11.48 -14.89 -17.38
CA ALA A 7 10.23 -14.81 -18.17
C ALA A 7 10.46 -14.31 -19.61
N TRP A 8 11.52 -13.53 -19.86
CA TRP A 8 11.86 -13.00 -21.19
C TRP A 8 12.78 -13.91 -22.00
N GLN A 9 13.33 -14.99 -21.40
CA GLN A 9 14.25 -15.92 -22.07
C GLN A 9 13.71 -16.41 -23.42
N PRO A 10 12.42 -16.82 -23.55
CA PRO A 10 11.90 -17.35 -24.82
C PRO A 10 11.91 -16.36 -25.98
N ILE A 11 11.88 -15.05 -25.70
CA ILE A 11 11.80 -14.01 -26.74
C ILE A 11 13.08 -13.19 -26.90
N ARG A 12 14.10 -13.40 -26.07
CA ARG A 12 15.38 -12.65 -26.16
C ARG A 12 16.10 -12.87 -27.51
N ALA A 13 15.94 -14.03 -28.11
CA ALA A 13 16.50 -14.36 -29.42
C ALA A 13 15.71 -13.79 -30.60
N ASP A 14 14.51 -13.27 -30.40
CA ASP A 14 13.71 -12.64 -31.46
C ASP A 14 14.40 -11.33 -31.92
N PRO A 15 14.69 -11.17 -33.24
CA PRO A 15 15.36 -9.97 -33.73
C PRO A 15 14.61 -8.66 -33.46
N ARG A 16 13.30 -8.74 -33.14
CA ARG A 16 12.48 -7.59 -32.76
C ARG A 16 12.70 -7.18 -31.30
N PHE A 17 13.22 -8.07 -30.45
CA PHE A 17 13.37 -7.81 -29.01
C PHE A 17 14.38 -6.69 -28.73
N ALA A 18 15.56 -6.75 -29.32
CA ALA A 18 16.60 -5.74 -29.10
C ALA A 18 16.18 -4.31 -29.53
N PRO A 19 15.59 -4.08 -30.72
CA PRO A 19 15.03 -2.78 -31.11
C PRO A 19 13.87 -2.32 -30.19
N MET A 20 12.98 -3.23 -29.78
CA MET A 20 11.89 -2.94 -28.86
C MET A 20 12.45 -2.48 -27.50
N LEU A 21 13.45 -3.20 -26.98
CA LEU A 21 14.13 -2.85 -25.74
C LEU A 21 14.86 -1.51 -25.82
N ALA A 22 15.54 -1.22 -26.94
CA ALA A 22 16.19 0.08 -27.16
C ALA A 22 15.18 1.23 -27.19
N ARG A 23 14.02 1.01 -27.84
CA ARG A 23 12.90 1.97 -27.83
C ARG A 23 12.35 2.14 -26.41
N ALA A 24 12.13 1.05 -25.68
CA ALA A 24 11.66 1.10 -24.30
C ALA A 24 12.67 1.83 -23.39
N LYS A 25 13.96 1.57 -23.53
CA LYS A 25 15.03 2.29 -22.79
C LYS A 25 15.10 3.78 -23.17
N LYS A 26 14.88 4.12 -24.43
CA LYS A 26 14.86 5.53 -24.90
C LYS A 26 13.59 6.25 -24.48
N ALA A 27 12.47 5.55 -24.45
CA ALA A 27 11.20 6.00 -23.89
C ALA A 27 11.13 5.77 -22.37
N ALA A 28 12.25 5.36 -21.74
CA ALA A 28 12.31 5.07 -20.34
C ALA A 28 11.73 6.25 -19.56
N TRP A 29 10.58 5.98 -18.99
CA TRP A 29 9.91 6.91 -18.11
C TRP A 29 10.86 7.22 -16.96
N HIS A 30 11.31 8.46 -16.91
CA HIS A 30 12.04 8.98 -15.77
C HIS A 30 10.99 9.48 -14.77
N PRO A 31 10.72 8.72 -13.72
CA PRO A 31 9.70 9.10 -12.76
C PRO A 31 10.12 10.41 -12.08
N GLN A 32 9.32 11.43 -12.31
CA GLN A 32 9.50 12.69 -11.61
C GLN A 32 8.90 12.60 -10.21
N THR A 33 9.46 13.35 -9.27
CA THR A 33 8.82 13.54 -7.95
C THR A 33 7.46 14.21 -8.14
N LEU A 34 6.49 13.73 -7.37
CA LEU A 34 5.17 14.35 -7.28
C LEU A 34 5.23 15.52 -6.28
N THR A 35 4.61 16.62 -6.61
CA THR A 35 4.43 17.75 -5.69
C THR A 35 3.03 17.77 -5.15
N PHE A 36 2.89 18.03 -3.85
CA PHE A 36 1.63 18.11 -3.14
C PHE A 36 1.52 19.47 -2.43
N ASP A 37 0.33 19.83 -1.99
CA ASP A 37 0.12 20.97 -1.12
C ASP A 37 0.50 20.55 0.32
N GLU A 38 1.58 21.11 0.82
CA GLU A 38 2.10 20.85 2.18
C GLU A 38 1.58 21.86 3.22
N SER A 39 0.57 22.66 2.88
CA SER A 39 -0.02 23.63 3.81
C SER A 39 -0.61 22.93 5.05
N ALA A 40 -0.40 23.51 6.21
CA ALA A 40 -0.90 23.00 7.46
C ALA A 40 -2.43 23.13 7.57
N GLY A 41 -3.02 22.26 8.38
CA GLY A 41 -4.46 22.22 8.64
C GLY A 41 -5.22 21.37 7.62
N SER A 42 -5.98 20.42 8.12
CA SER A 42 -6.81 19.51 7.34
C SER A 42 -8.28 19.91 7.45
N GLN A 43 -9.01 19.80 6.33
CA GLN A 43 -10.47 19.92 6.27
C GLN A 43 -11.15 18.56 6.04
N ALA A 44 -10.37 17.53 5.75
CA ALA A 44 -10.89 16.18 5.58
C ALA A 44 -11.22 15.54 6.95
N PRO A 45 -12.16 14.58 7.00
CA PRO A 45 -12.37 13.74 8.17
C PRO A 45 -11.08 13.01 8.56
N CYS A 46 -10.95 12.68 9.85
CA CYS A 46 -9.81 11.91 10.31
C CYS A 46 -9.81 10.49 9.74
N PRO A 47 -8.64 9.85 9.57
CA PRO A 47 -8.56 8.43 9.40
C PRO A 47 -9.28 7.72 10.57
N ARG A 48 -10.15 6.77 10.22
CA ARG A 48 -10.88 6.01 11.23
C ARG A 48 -9.92 5.05 11.92
N ARG A 49 -9.88 5.12 13.24
CA ARG A 49 -9.23 4.10 14.05
C ARG A 49 -10.23 2.98 14.34
N GLN A 50 -9.93 1.78 13.92
CA GLN A 50 -10.73 0.61 14.31
C GLN A 50 -10.58 0.41 15.84
N PRO A 51 -11.70 0.23 16.59
CA PRO A 51 -11.59 -0.01 18.02
C PRO A 51 -10.77 -1.26 18.30
N PHE A 52 -9.71 -1.13 19.07
CA PHE A 52 -8.81 -2.23 19.45
C PHE A 52 -9.54 -3.42 20.08
N ASP A 53 -10.64 -3.17 20.75
CA ASP A 53 -11.46 -4.15 21.43
C ASP A 53 -12.64 -4.70 20.59
N ALA A 54 -12.70 -4.35 19.30
CA ALA A 54 -13.67 -4.94 18.38
C ALA A 54 -13.59 -6.47 18.41
N ALA A 55 -14.75 -7.12 18.35
CA ALA A 55 -14.84 -8.59 18.54
C ALA A 55 -14.00 -9.33 17.49
N GLU A 56 -14.03 -8.87 16.24
CA GLU A 56 -13.31 -9.45 15.13
C GLU A 56 -11.78 -9.36 15.33
N LEU A 57 -11.29 -8.21 15.84
CA LEU A 57 -9.87 -8.02 16.13
C LEU A 57 -9.42 -8.86 17.31
N LYS A 58 -10.27 -9.04 18.35
CA LYS A 58 -9.99 -9.94 19.47
C LYS A 58 -9.88 -11.38 19.00
N GLU A 59 -10.81 -11.82 18.13
CA GLU A 59 -10.78 -13.17 17.57
C GLU A 59 -9.53 -13.39 16.74
N LEU A 60 -9.22 -12.48 15.81
CA LEU A 60 -8.02 -12.52 14.97
C LEU A 60 -6.74 -12.61 15.81
N ARG A 61 -6.60 -11.73 16.80
CA ARG A 61 -5.45 -11.69 17.71
C ARG A 61 -5.24 -13.00 18.45
N LYS A 62 -6.34 -13.58 18.97
CA LYS A 62 -6.31 -14.85 19.70
C LYS A 62 -6.02 -16.04 18.78
N ALA A 63 -6.68 -16.12 17.63
CA ALA A 63 -6.55 -17.24 16.70
C ALA A 63 -5.11 -17.42 16.19
N TYR A 64 -4.40 -16.32 16.00
CA TYR A 64 -3.04 -16.32 15.45
C TYR A 64 -1.95 -15.88 16.44
N ALA A 65 -2.30 -15.73 17.73
CA ALA A 65 -1.39 -15.32 18.79
C ALA A 65 -0.54 -14.08 18.39
N LEU A 66 -1.16 -13.07 17.76
CA LEU A 66 -0.46 -11.95 17.10
C LEU A 66 0.43 -11.16 18.05
N GLU A 67 0.13 -11.15 19.36
CA GLU A 67 1.00 -10.51 20.37
C GLU A 67 2.38 -11.19 20.45
N SER A 68 2.46 -12.50 20.18
CA SER A 68 3.74 -13.20 20.15
C SER A 68 4.60 -12.81 18.96
N VAL A 69 3.99 -12.40 17.84
CA VAL A 69 4.70 -11.93 16.64
C VAL A 69 5.49 -10.66 16.93
N ILE A 70 4.90 -9.76 17.71
CA ILE A 70 5.51 -8.46 18.05
C ILE A 70 6.24 -8.45 19.39
N ALA A 71 6.27 -9.59 20.11
CA ALA A 71 6.85 -9.67 21.43
C ALA A 71 8.34 -9.29 21.44
N GLY A 72 8.75 -8.48 22.42
CA GLY A 72 10.13 -8.01 22.54
C GLY A 72 10.55 -6.92 21.54
N ALA A 73 9.64 -6.43 20.70
CA ALA A 73 9.91 -5.26 19.87
C ALA A 73 10.02 -4.00 20.74
N THR A 74 10.98 -3.13 20.44
CA THR A 74 11.33 -1.95 21.24
C THR A 74 10.74 -0.64 20.69
N SER A 75 10.17 -0.67 19.48
CA SER A 75 9.52 0.46 18.81
C SER A 75 8.33 0.03 17.98
N ASP A 76 7.46 0.98 17.64
CA ASP A 76 6.32 0.70 16.74
C ASP A 76 6.80 0.28 15.36
N LEU A 77 7.87 0.90 14.85
CA LEU A 77 8.45 0.51 13.57
C LEU A 77 8.92 -0.97 13.57
N GLU A 78 9.52 -1.42 14.65
CA GLU A 78 9.94 -2.82 14.77
C GLU A 78 8.73 -3.77 14.85
N ARG A 79 7.68 -3.40 15.59
CA ARG A 79 6.41 -4.16 15.63
C ARG A 79 5.79 -4.29 14.24
N VAL A 80 5.74 -3.18 13.49
CA VAL A 80 5.21 -3.15 12.12
C VAL A 80 6.03 -4.04 11.20
N ARG A 81 7.37 -4.00 11.27
CA ARG A 81 8.25 -4.87 10.47
C ARG A 81 8.03 -6.35 10.75
N ARG A 82 7.94 -6.73 12.02
CA ARG A 82 7.67 -8.13 12.41
C ARG A 82 6.32 -8.59 11.90
N MET A 83 5.28 -7.77 12.03
CA MET A 83 3.95 -8.10 11.53
C MET A 83 3.93 -8.18 9.99
N CYS A 84 4.60 -7.26 9.29
CA CYS A 84 4.74 -7.29 7.84
C CYS A 84 5.38 -8.60 7.36
N HIS A 85 6.51 -8.96 7.93
CA HIS A 85 7.21 -10.21 7.64
C HIS A 85 6.34 -11.44 7.95
N TRP A 86 5.68 -11.46 9.11
CA TRP A 86 4.80 -12.56 9.49
C TRP A 86 3.66 -12.75 8.48
N VAL A 87 3.05 -11.66 7.99
CA VAL A 87 1.99 -11.75 6.98
C VAL A 87 2.55 -12.19 5.63
N HIS A 88 3.72 -11.71 5.24
CA HIS A 88 4.42 -12.12 4.02
C HIS A 88 4.58 -13.65 3.92
N GLU A 89 4.97 -14.28 5.02
CA GLU A 89 5.21 -15.72 5.12
C GLU A 89 3.93 -16.59 5.08
N ARG A 90 2.73 -16.00 5.05
CA ARG A 90 1.47 -16.79 5.07
C ARG A 90 1.13 -17.44 3.74
N THR A 91 1.44 -16.79 2.62
CA THR A 91 1.16 -17.32 1.29
C THR A 91 1.93 -16.53 0.21
N SER A 92 1.91 -17.05 -1.01
CA SER A 92 2.46 -16.37 -2.18
C SER A 92 1.43 -15.50 -2.89
N HIS A 93 1.91 -14.61 -3.77
CA HIS A 93 1.07 -13.74 -4.56
C HIS A 93 0.51 -14.45 -5.79
N ASP A 94 -0.82 -14.27 -6.03
CA ASP A 94 -1.50 -14.58 -7.29
C ASP A 94 -2.40 -13.41 -7.70
N GLY A 95 -2.07 -12.74 -8.78
CA GLY A 95 -2.78 -11.54 -9.27
C GLY A 95 -4.19 -11.81 -9.80
N TRP A 96 -4.61 -13.06 -9.93
CA TRP A 96 -5.86 -13.45 -10.59
C TRP A 96 -6.91 -14.07 -9.66
N ASN A 97 -6.59 -14.29 -8.40
CA ASN A 97 -7.50 -14.91 -7.45
C ASN A 97 -8.50 -13.89 -6.88
N ASP A 98 -9.73 -13.91 -7.37
CA ASP A 98 -10.79 -12.92 -7.04
C ASP A 98 -11.80 -13.41 -6.00
N ASP A 99 -12.00 -14.73 -5.85
CA ASP A 99 -13.03 -15.28 -4.97
C ASP A 99 -12.46 -15.64 -3.58
N LEU A 100 -12.08 -14.61 -2.82
CA LEU A 100 -11.49 -14.75 -1.50
C LEU A 100 -12.32 -14.00 -0.44
N PRO A 101 -12.23 -14.41 0.85
CA PRO A 101 -12.77 -13.64 1.97
C PRO A 101 -12.32 -12.19 1.95
N LYS A 102 -13.08 -11.33 2.63
CA LYS A 102 -12.83 -9.87 2.66
C LYS A 102 -12.26 -9.37 3.98
N ASP A 103 -11.99 -10.27 4.91
CA ASP A 103 -11.44 -9.99 6.24
C ASP A 103 -10.19 -10.84 6.49
N ALA A 104 -9.33 -10.40 7.41
CA ALA A 104 -8.05 -11.05 7.67
C ALA A 104 -8.22 -12.48 8.21
N LEU A 105 -9.20 -12.72 9.08
CA LEU A 105 -9.41 -14.04 9.68
C LEU A 105 -9.79 -15.08 8.61
N GLY A 106 -10.70 -14.72 7.72
CA GLY A 106 -11.12 -15.57 6.61
C GLY A 106 -9.97 -15.80 5.62
N LEU A 107 -9.21 -14.75 5.29
CA LEU A 107 -8.06 -14.81 4.38
C LEU A 107 -6.96 -15.74 4.92
N LEU A 108 -6.62 -15.62 6.19
CA LEU A 108 -5.61 -16.48 6.82
C LEU A 108 -6.06 -17.95 6.82
N LYS A 109 -7.34 -18.23 7.14
CA LYS A 109 -7.90 -19.59 7.10
C LYS A 109 -7.85 -20.24 5.72
N VAL A 110 -8.02 -19.47 4.64
CA VAL A 110 -7.90 -20.04 3.28
C VAL A 110 -6.45 -20.14 2.82
N ALA A 111 -5.55 -19.28 3.30
CA ALA A 111 -4.12 -19.39 3.06
C ALA A 111 -3.54 -20.69 3.68
N GLU A 112 -3.97 -21.07 4.88
CA GLU A 112 -3.60 -22.35 5.50
C GLU A 112 -3.98 -23.58 4.63
N LYS A 113 -4.94 -23.39 3.73
CA LYS A 113 -5.39 -24.41 2.76
C LYS A 113 -4.72 -24.26 1.38
N GLY A 114 -3.73 -23.38 1.26
CA GLY A 114 -2.95 -23.16 0.05
C GLY A 114 -3.50 -22.08 -0.89
N ALA A 115 -4.49 -21.28 -0.48
CA ALA A 115 -4.94 -20.15 -1.30
C ALA A 115 -3.85 -19.07 -1.37
N GLN A 116 -3.61 -18.58 -2.58
CA GLN A 116 -2.71 -17.46 -2.83
C GLN A 116 -3.48 -16.14 -2.86
N TRP A 117 -2.82 -15.04 -2.53
CA TRP A 117 -3.44 -13.73 -2.40
C TRP A 117 -2.99 -12.75 -3.49
N ARG A 118 -3.87 -11.80 -3.80
CA ARG A 118 -3.52 -10.58 -4.54
C ARG A 118 -2.99 -9.51 -3.57
N CYS A 119 -2.47 -8.43 -4.13
CA CYS A 119 -2.00 -7.28 -3.33
C CYS A 119 -3.05 -6.76 -2.35
N VAL A 120 -4.34 -6.76 -2.73
CA VAL A 120 -5.42 -6.26 -1.88
C VAL A 120 -5.58 -7.09 -0.61
N GLN A 121 -5.47 -8.42 -0.70
CA GLN A 121 -5.59 -9.30 0.46
C GLN A 121 -4.39 -9.13 1.40
N PHE A 122 -3.18 -9.01 0.88
CA PHE A 122 -2.00 -8.68 1.70
C PHE A 122 -2.19 -7.37 2.46
N GLY A 123 -2.70 -6.31 1.78
CA GLY A 123 -3.01 -5.03 2.41
C GLY A 123 -4.05 -5.14 3.52
N ILE A 124 -5.14 -5.89 3.29
CA ILE A 124 -6.19 -6.13 4.29
C ILE A 124 -5.62 -6.86 5.50
N VAL A 125 -4.94 -7.99 5.28
CA VAL A 125 -4.43 -8.84 6.38
C VAL A 125 -3.42 -8.09 7.23
N VAL A 126 -2.46 -7.38 6.64
CA VAL A 126 -1.47 -6.65 7.43
C VAL A 126 -2.11 -5.48 8.21
N ALA A 127 -3.06 -4.76 7.62
CA ALA A 127 -3.74 -3.66 8.29
C ALA A 127 -4.60 -4.17 9.47
N GLU A 128 -5.38 -5.22 9.29
CA GLU A 128 -6.21 -5.78 10.37
C GLU A 128 -5.38 -6.44 11.46
N CYS A 129 -4.28 -7.14 11.12
CA CYS A 129 -3.36 -7.70 12.12
C CYS A 129 -2.68 -6.60 12.96
N LEU A 130 -2.27 -5.50 12.35
CA LEU A 130 -1.72 -4.35 13.07
C LEU A 130 -2.77 -3.68 13.97
N ASN A 131 -3.99 -3.47 13.46
CA ASN A 131 -5.10 -2.97 14.27
C ASN A 131 -5.41 -3.91 15.45
N ALA A 132 -5.34 -5.23 15.23
CA ALA A 132 -5.56 -6.23 16.27
C ALA A 132 -4.54 -6.14 17.43
N VAL A 133 -3.32 -5.67 17.18
CA VAL A 133 -2.30 -5.45 18.22
C VAL A 133 -2.18 -3.98 18.67
N GLY A 134 -3.18 -3.16 18.34
CA GLY A 134 -3.29 -1.77 18.80
C GLY A 134 -2.50 -0.74 18.00
N ILE A 135 -1.92 -1.11 16.87
CA ILE A 135 -1.24 -0.20 15.95
C ILE A 135 -2.25 0.24 14.89
N PRO A 136 -2.65 1.52 14.84
CA PRO A 136 -3.59 2.00 13.82
C PRO A 136 -3.02 1.76 12.42
N ALA A 137 -3.76 1.05 11.58
CA ALA A 137 -3.36 0.77 10.23
C ALA A 137 -4.55 0.85 9.26
N ARG A 138 -4.27 1.14 8.01
CA ARG A 138 -5.27 1.32 6.96
C ARG A 138 -4.79 0.73 5.64
N VAL A 139 -5.73 0.30 4.82
CA VAL A 139 -5.46 -0.12 3.44
C VAL A 139 -5.38 1.11 2.54
N VAL A 140 -4.42 1.11 1.63
CA VAL A 140 -4.19 2.19 0.67
C VAL A 140 -4.18 1.65 -0.75
N GLY A 141 -4.99 2.23 -1.62
CA GLY A 141 -5.00 1.95 -3.05
C GLY A 141 -4.13 2.94 -3.82
N GLY A 142 -2.96 2.52 -4.25
CA GLY A 142 -2.14 3.29 -5.18
C GLY A 142 -2.65 3.13 -6.61
N GLN A 143 -2.72 4.22 -7.39
CA GLN A 143 -3.22 4.20 -8.78
C GLN A 143 -2.26 4.95 -9.70
N ALA A 144 -2.05 4.40 -10.89
CA ALA A 144 -1.22 5.02 -11.90
C ALA A 144 -1.85 6.31 -12.47
N ARG A 145 -1.02 7.18 -13.04
CA ARG A 145 -1.47 8.44 -13.66
C ARG A 145 -2.55 8.23 -14.73
N ASP A 146 -2.42 7.19 -15.50
CA ASP A 146 -3.25 6.83 -16.65
C ASP A 146 -4.23 5.69 -16.33
N VAL A 147 -4.62 5.55 -15.05
CA VAL A 147 -5.56 4.53 -14.56
C VAL A 147 -6.89 4.50 -15.34
N GLU A 148 -7.31 5.62 -15.92
CA GLU A 148 -8.54 5.73 -16.73
C GLU A 148 -8.45 4.96 -18.07
N THR A 149 -7.24 4.70 -18.57
CA THR A 149 -7.00 4.12 -19.90
C THR A 149 -6.28 2.78 -19.85
N LEU A 150 -5.56 2.48 -18.78
CA LEU A 150 -4.86 1.21 -18.61
C LEU A 150 -5.83 0.05 -18.42
N LEU A 151 -5.64 -1.02 -19.21
CA LEU A 151 -6.46 -2.22 -19.14
C LEU A 151 -6.07 -3.16 -18.00
N ALA A 152 -4.82 -3.13 -17.54
CA ALA A 152 -4.29 -3.94 -16.45
C ALA A 152 -3.07 -3.26 -15.81
N GLY A 153 -2.73 -3.61 -14.56
CA GLY A 153 -1.56 -3.07 -13.88
C GLY A 153 -1.68 -1.58 -13.49
N ALA A 154 -2.91 -1.05 -13.48
CA ALA A 154 -3.17 0.37 -13.20
C ALA A 154 -3.10 0.74 -11.72
N GLY A 155 -2.90 -0.23 -10.84
CA GLY A 155 -2.87 0.01 -9.41
C GLY A 155 -2.18 -1.10 -8.63
N HIS A 156 -1.86 -0.76 -7.38
CA HIS A 156 -1.35 -1.67 -6.37
C HIS A 156 -1.97 -1.32 -5.03
N VAL A 157 -2.23 -2.33 -4.19
CA VAL A 157 -2.80 -2.13 -2.86
C VAL A 157 -1.78 -2.56 -1.82
N PHE A 158 -1.62 -1.74 -0.82
CA PHE A 158 -0.71 -1.92 0.31
C PHE A 158 -1.36 -1.35 1.58
N ALA A 159 -0.63 -1.23 2.66
CA ALA A 159 -1.13 -0.62 3.89
C ALA A 159 -0.26 0.57 4.31
N GLU A 160 -0.78 1.37 5.22
CA GLU A 160 -0.01 2.29 6.04
C GLU A 160 -0.31 2.04 7.52
N ALA A 161 0.70 2.15 8.37
CA ALA A 161 0.59 2.06 9.82
C ALA A 161 0.96 3.39 10.47
N TRP A 162 0.24 3.77 11.53
CA TRP A 162 0.57 4.92 12.35
C TRP A 162 1.55 4.51 13.44
N LEU A 163 2.71 5.14 13.46
CA LEU A 163 3.71 4.96 14.50
C LEU A 163 3.50 6.06 15.56
N GLU A 164 3.00 5.66 16.72
CA GLU A 164 2.70 6.61 17.80
C GLU A 164 3.97 7.24 18.35
N ASP A 165 5.05 6.45 18.49
CA ASP A 165 6.35 6.90 18.96
C ASP A 165 7.05 7.88 18.00
N ALA A 166 6.73 7.83 16.70
CA ALA A 166 7.30 8.69 15.66
C ALA A 166 6.33 9.78 15.16
N HIS A 167 5.07 9.75 15.60
CA HIS A 167 3.98 10.64 15.15
C HIS A 167 3.86 10.74 13.63
N ARG A 168 3.87 9.57 12.92
CA ARG A 168 3.76 9.52 11.47
C ARG A 168 3.23 8.21 10.92
N TRP A 169 2.70 8.29 9.71
CA TRP A 169 2.35 7.12 8.92
C TRP A 169 3.59 6.52 8.25
N VAL A 170 3.67 5.19 8.20
CA VAL A 170 4.68 4.44 7.46
C VAL A 170 4.02 3.54 6.42
N PHE A 171 4.58 3.50 5.22
CA PHE A 171 4.21 2.57 4.16
C PHE A 171 4.57 1.13 4.55
N VAL A 172 3.63 0.20 4.34
CA VAL A 172 3.77 -1.23 4.65
C VAL A 172 3.22 -2.05 3.49
N ASP A 173 4.04 -2.92 2.94
CA ASP A 173 3.63 -3.83 1.87
C ASP A 173 4.06 -5.27 2.18
N ALA A 174 3.12 -6.06 2.70
CA ALA A 174 3.38 -7.45 3.07
C ALA A 174 3.49 -8.39 1.86
N GLN A 175 3.03 -7.99 0.67
CA GLN A 175 3.26 -8.80 -0.53
C GLN A 175 4.75 -8.94 -0.83
N ILE A 176 5.56 -7.96 -0.47
CA ILE A 176 6.98 -7.88 -0.80
C ILE A 176 7.89 -7.72 0.42
N ASP A 177 7.34 -7.96 1.61
CA ASP A 177 8.02 -7.83 2.91
C ASP A 177 8.75 -6.49 3.08
N LEU A 178 8.04 -5.37 2.84
CA LEU A 178 8.65 -4.05 2.83
C LEU A 178 7.95 -3.09 3.78
N VAL A 179 8.72 -2.45 4.65
CA VAL A 179 8.34 -1.26 5.44
C VAL A 179 9.29 -0.13 5.09
N ALA A 180 8.74 0.97 4.57
CA ALA A 180 9.55 2.01 3.95
C ALA A 180 10.22 2.92 4.98
N VAL A 181 11.53 3.03 4.87
CA VAL A 181 12.34 4.00 5.61
C VAL A 181 13.31 4.72 4.68
N ASP A 182 13.71 5.92 5.03
CA ASP A 182 14.78 6.64 4.34
C ASP A 182 16.16 6.09 4.75
N THR A 183 17.21 6.62 4.16
CA THR A 183 18.61 6.21 4.41
C THR A 183 19.08 6.43 5.85
N ASP A 184 18.46 7.36 6.56
CA ASP A 184 18.70 7.63 7.99
C ASP A 184 17.77 6.82 8.93
N GLY A 185 16.93 5.93 8.39
CA GLY A 185 15.97 5.14 9.14
C GLY A 185 14.63 5.83 9.40
N THR A 186 14.41 7.04 8.89
CA THR A 186 13.15 7.77 9.05
C THR A 186 12.00 7.07 8.31
N PRO A 187 10.88 6.71 8.97
CA PRO A 187 9.74 6.09 8.32
C PRO A 187 9.10 7.00 7.27
N LEU A 188 8.74 6.44 6.13
CA LEU A 188 8.16 7.15 4.99
C LEU A 188 6.72 6.70 4.73
N ASN A 189 5.79 7.64 4.59
CA ASN A 189 4.45 7.35 4.07
C ASN A 189 4.48 7.08 2.56
N SER A 190 3.35 6.69 1.97
CA SER A 190 3.26 6.27 0.57
C SER A 190 3.75 7.34 -0.41
N ALA A 191 3.36 8.59 -0.24
CA ALA A 191 3.78 9.69 -1.11
C ALA A 191 5.28 9.99 -0.96
N GLN A 192 5.78 9.99 0.26
CA GLN A 192 7.20 10.19 0.57
C GLN A 192 8.05 9.05 0.00
N PHE A 193 7.64 7.79 0.20
CA PHE A 193 8.34 6.62 -0.31
C PHE A 193 8.38 6.63 -1.84
N ARG A 194 7.23 6.86 -2.49
CA ARG A 194 7.17 7.00 -3.95
C ARG A 194 8.12 8.09 -4.46
N ASN A 195 8.18 9.23 -3.79
CA ASN A 195 9.09 10.32 -4.16
C ASN A 195 10.56 10.00 -3.85
N ALA A 196 10.85 9.27 -2.79
CA ALA A 196 12.21 8.77 -2.51
C ALA A 196 12.68 7.84 -3.63
N LEU A 197 11.83 6.90 -4.07
CA LEU A 197 12.14 6.04 -5.22
C LEU A 197 12.38 6.84 -6.52
N ALA A 198 11.63 7.91 -6.76
CA ALA A 198 11.82 8.76 -7.94
C ALA A 198 13.15 9.52 -7.94
N ARG A 199 13.72 9.78 -6.77
CA ARG A 199 15.03 10.45 -6.64
C ARG A 199 16.21 9.49 -6.76
N THR A 200 15.99 8.20 -6.51
CA THR A 200 17.06 7.21 -6.62
C THR A 200 17.26 6.82 -8.08
N GLN A 201 18.49 6.87 -8.58
CA GLN A 201 18.83 6.41 -9.93
C GLN A 201 19.16 4.90 -9.97
N SER A 202 18.91 4.19 -8.88
CA SER A 202 19.19 2.76 -8.78
C SER A 202 18.22 1.96 -9.64
N PRO A 203 18.64 0.86 -10.27
CA PRO A 203 17.73 -0.04 -10.94
C PRO A 203 16.73 -0.58 -9.91
N PHE A 204 15.44 -0.42 -10.21
CA PHE A 204 14.34 -0.88 -9.34
C PHE A 204 14.06 -2.36 -9.60
N ASP A 205 13.87 -3.11 -8.55
CA ASP A 205 13.19 -4.40 -8.63
C ASP A 205 11.69 -4.19 -8.96
N TYR A 206 11.04 -5.22 -9.44
CA TYR A 206 9.64 -5.17 -9.84
C TYR A 206 8.71 -4.60 -8.75
N PRO A 207 8.83 -4.99 -7.47
CA PRO A 207 7.95 -4.47 -6.43
C PRO A 207 8.04 -2.95 -6.24
N ARG A 208 9.26 -2.40 -6.20
CA ARG A 208 9.45 -0.95 -6.07
C ARG A 208 8.98 -0.18 -7.30
N ALA A 209 9.09 -0.79 -8.48
CA ALA A 209 8.56 -0.22 -9.71
C ALA A 209 7.04 -0.02 -9.68
N LEU A 210 6.28 -0.91 -9.02
CA LEU A 210 4.84 -0.73 -8.83
C LEU A 210 4.53 0.53 -8.03
N VAL A 211 5.21 0.74 -6.91
CA VAL A 211 5.01 1.95 -6.08
C VAL A 211 5.41 3.20 -6.85
N LEU A 212 6.50 3.14 -7.61
CA LEU A 212 6.98 4.26 -8.41
C LEU A 212 5.98 4.70 -9.48
N CYS A 213 5.18 3.78 -10.02
CA CYS A 213 4.12 4.10 -10.97
C CYS A 213 2.91 4.79 -10.33
N MET A 214 2.76 4.77 -9.01
CA MET A 214 1.63 5.39 -8.34
C MET A 214 1.64 6.92 -8.49
N HIS A 215 0.46 7.46 -8.76
CA HIS A 215 0.23 8.88 -8.97
C HIS A 215 -0.86 9.40 -8.02
N PHE A 216 -1.83 8.54 -7.70
CA PHE A 216 -2.91 8.81 -6.76
C PHE A 216 -2.88 7.80 -5.62
N PHE A 217 -3.26 8.26 -4.43
CA PHE A 217 -3.35 7.43 -3.22
C PHE A 217 -4.77 7.52 -2.67
N ARG A 218 -5.46 6.39 -2.61
CA ARG A 218 -6.85 6.29 -2.16
C ARG A 218 -6.93 5.69 -0.77
N TYR A 219 -7.74 6.29 0.06
CA TYR A 219 -8.04 5.94 1.44
C TYR A 219 -9.55 5.79 1.59
N ASP A 220 -10.04 4.63 2.01
CA ASP A 220 -11.49 4.34 2.08
C ASP A 220 -12.04 4.29 3.51
N ASP A 221 -11.23 4.56 4.52
CA ASP A 221 -11.53 4.37 5.94
C ASP A 221 -11.51 5.67 6.77
N LEU A 222 -12.04 6.74 6.23
CA LEU A 222 -12.20 7.98 6.98
C LEU A 222 -13.46 7.95 7.87
N GLU A 223 -13.45 8.78 8.91
CA GLU A 223 -14.62 8.99 9.77
C GLU A 223 -15.88 9.33 8.94
N GLY A 224 -17.03 8.78 9.36
CA GLY A 224 -18.28 8.91 8.65
C GLY A 224 -18.37 8.02 7.39
N GLY A 225 -17.49 7.02 7.24
CA GLY A 225 -17.48 6.09 6.10
C GLY A 225 -17.12 6.75 4.77
N LYS A 226 -16.41 7.87 4.82
CA LYS A 226 -15.96 8.59 3.64
C LYS A 226 -14.66 8.04 3.10
N SER A 227 -14.42 8.31 1.82
CA SER A 227 -13.19 8.00 1.11
C SER A 227 -12.51 9.27 0.60
N LEU A 228 -11.19 9.24 0.54
CA LEU A 228 -10.35 10.34 0.06
C LEU A 228 -9.38 9.82 -0.98
N MET A 229 -9.12 10.65 -1.99
CA MET A 229 -8.00 10.44 -2.91
C MET A 229 -7.07 11.65 -2.87
N LEU A 230 -5.81 11.39 -2.56
CA LEU A 230 -4.72 12.34 -2.67
C LEU A 230 -4.11 12.26 -4.08
N GLY A 231 -4.09 13.37 -4.79
CA GLY A 231 -3.42 13.52 -6.08
C GLY A 231 -2.39 14.65 -6.05
N PRO A 232 -1.34 14.62 -6.88
CA PRO A 232 -0.35 15.69 -6.93
C PRO A 232 -0.95 16.99 -7.48
N ASN A 233 -0.28 18.10 -7.19
CA ASN A 233 -0.68 19.43 -7.67
C ASN A 233 -0.88 19.45 -9.19
N GLY A 234 -1.98 20.06 -9.63
CA GLY A 234 -2.34 20.15 -11.04
C GLY A 234 -2.96 18.87 -11.63
N SER A 235 -3.10 17.80 -10.87
CA SER A 235 -3.84 16.63 -11.31
C SER A 235 -5.35 16.82 -11.11
N ARG A 236 -6.14 16.01 -11.81
CA ARG A 236 -7.59 15.91 -11.61
C ARG A 236 -7.94 14.52 -11.09
N MET A 237 -9.05 14.43 -10.38
CA MET A 237 -9.59 13.16 -9.94
C MET A 237 -9.90 12.25 -11.14
N PRO A 238 -9.41 11.01 -11.17
CA PRO A 238 -9.82 10.03 -12.17
C PRO A 238 -11.32 9.75 -12.04
N THR A 239 -12.03 9.76 -13.17
CA THR A 239 -13.49 9.54 -13.21
C THR A 239 -13.89 8.17 -13.72
N LYS A 240 -12.95 7.46 -14.38
CA LYS A 240 -13.17 6.15 -14.95
C LYS A 240 -12.09 5.18 -14.44
N PHE A 241 -12.52 4.04 -13.96
CA PHE A 241 -11.66 2.95 -13.53
C PHE A 241 -12.03 1.73 -14.35
N GLN A 242 -11.30 1.45 -15.42
CA GLN A 242 -11.73 0.47 -16.45
C GLN A 242 -11.90 -0.97 -15.95
N ARG A 243 -11.29 -1.35 -14.83
CA ARG A 243 -11.39 -2.72 -14.29
C ARG A 243 -11.69 -2.81 -12.79
N MET A 244 -11.85 -1.69 -12.11
CA MET A 244 -12.28 -1.73 -10.72
C MET A 244 -13.62 -0.99 -10.64
N PRO A 245 -14.72 -1.65 -10.28
CA PRO A 245 -16.00 -0.99 -9.99
C PRO A 245 -15.88 -0.27 -8.64
N THR A 246 -14.89 0.61 -8.54
CA THR A 246 -14.69 1.42 -7.35
C THR A 246 -15.52 2.68 -7.48
N ARG A 247 -16.37 2.92 -6.50
CA ARG A 247 -17.05 4.19 -6.32
C ARG A 247 -16.02 5.33 -6.37
N ALA A 248 -16.34 6.43 -7.03
CA ALA A 248 -15.52 7.63 -6.95
C ALA A 248 -15.27 8.02 -5.48
N PRO A 249 -14.09 8.52 -5.12
CA PRO A 249 -13.84 8.97 -3.77
C PRO A 249 -14.76 10.16 -3.43
N ASP A 250 -15.15 10.27 -2.17
CA ASP A 250 -16.00 11.37 -1.71
C ASP A 250 -15.24 12.71 -1.68
N ILE A 251 -13.92 12.65 -1.51
CA ILE A 251 -13.03 13.80 -1.40
C ILE A 251 -11.84 13.62 -2.33
N PHE A 252 -11.53 14.63 -3.13
CA PHE A 252 -10.28 14.74 -3.85
C PHE A 252 -9.47 15.91 -3.32
N THR A 253 -8.22 15.68 -2.98
CA THR A 253 -7.34 16.71 -2.40
C THR A 253 -5.93 16.67 -3.00
N HIS A 254 -5.26 17.80 -2.96
CA HIS A 254 -3.82 17.90 -3.23
C HIS A 254 -3.02 18.05 -1.93
N ARG A 255 -3.69 18.17 -0.80
CA ARG A 255 -3.10 18.50 0.49
C ARG A 255 -2.71 17.26 1.26
N THR A 256 -1.44 17.14 1.61
CA THR A 256 -0.92 16.02 2.39
C THR A 256 -1.50 15.97 3.80
N ALA A 257 -1.78 17.12 4.41
CA ALA A 257 -2.40 17.20 5.73
C ALA A 257 -3.79 16.52 5.79
N ASP A 258 -4.52 16.44 4.66
CA ASP A 258 -5.81 15.73 4.60
C ASP A 258 -5.64 14.21 4.62
N ALA A 259 -4.56 13.70 4.05
CA ALA A 259 -4.28 12.26 3.95
C ALA A 259 -3.48 11.71 5.15
N TYR A 260 -2.53 12.49 5.67
CA TYR A 260 -1.55 12.01 6.67
C TYR A 260 -1.77 12.55 8.08
N ARG A 261 -2.98 12.97 8.37
CA ARG A 261 -3.41 13.35 9.71
C ARG A 261 -3.31 12.17 10.69
N ALA A 262 -3.00 12.47 11.95
CA ALA A 262 -3.05 11.47 13.01
C ALA A 262 -4.46 10.83 13.09
N PRO A 263 -4.59 9.53 13.31
CA PRO A 263 -5.87 8.90 13.56
C PRO A 263 -6.42 9.40 14.91
N THR A 264 -7.68 9.80 14.91
CA THR A 264 -8.34 10.13 16.18
C THR A 264 -8.51 8.85 17.00
N SER A 265 -8.17 8.92 18.29
CA SER A 265 -8.70 7.93 19.22
C SER A 265 -10.22 8.05 19.15
N THR A 266 -10.92 7.02 18.64
CA THR A 266 -12.35 6.93 18.86
C THR A 266 -12.53 6.96 20.36
N GLY A 267 -12.90 8.14 20.90
CA GLY A 267 -13.20 8.28 22.31
C GLY A 267 -14.23 7.22 22.65
N THR A 268 -13.96 6.51 23.72
CA THR A 268 -15.01 5.84 24.48
C THR A 268 -16.07 6.91 24.78
N PRO A 269 -17.35 6.68 24.49
CA PRO A 269 -18.41 7.60 24.85
C PRO A 269 -18.44 7.88 26.34
#